data_6b38acef8379083f24d0e2a115aedb35
#
_entry.id   6b38acef8379083f24d0e2a115aedb35
#
_cell.length_a   1.000
_cell.length_b   1.000
_cell.length_c   1.000
_cell.angle_alpha   90.00
_cell.angle_beta   90.00
_cell.angle_gamma   90.00
#
_symmetry.space_group_name_H-M   'P 1'
#
loop_
_entity.id
_entity.type
_entity.pdbx_description
1 polymer ?
#
loop_
_entity_poly.entity_id
_entity_poly.type
_entity_poly.pdbx_seq_one_letter_code
_entity_poly.pdbx_strand_id
1 'polypeptide(L)'
;MIKDDSCMDRPVNQQPLTRRLRVIVPVAIASIIAGVALMPSIARWFRSETSIDASRIRVAEVVRGDLVREISVEGRIVAAFHPTSFSPARGIVTIDVKAGQVVDDGDILAHIASPELGSLVAQEETTLNSLQSTNERLRLEARQSRMDNEQQVDLGRVELAAAKRSRERAEKLHKLGLVNEIDLESARDTVVIVSLKLEQAEKRVELGSEILGFELDNAHQQLDRQRLLVEELERRVEALTIRAPVAGLVSRLHVEDRQAVSTNDPLITVVDLSAYEVEIAIAESYSNEINPGTEAVVVKDGIEYPAQVLSIAPEVEGSRVKSRVIFTGATPDGLKQNQRVTARLILETRPDVLKVQRGPFLGNGAGRMAYVVNGGMAVKRPIKTGSTSISEVEIISGLEENERIIISDIARFENAENVLLR
;
A
#
# COMPACT_ATOMS: atom_id res chain seq x y z
N MET A 1 91.67 98.91 4.61
CA MET A 1 92.42 99.13 3.33
C MET A 1 91.48 98.72 2.22
N ILE A 2 90.81 99.68 1.64
CA ILE A 2 90.90 100.11 0.22
C ILE A 2 90.52 98.95 -0.75
N LYS A 3 89.59 98.97 -1.61
CA LYS A 3 89.05 99.90 -2.58
C LYS A 3 87.85 99.22 -3.28
N ASP A 4 86.74 99.89 -3.48
CA ASP A 4 86.27 100.49 -4.75
C ASP A 4 86.22 99.56 -5.99
N ASP A 5 85.28 99.48 -6.76
CA ASP A 5 84.46 100.34 -7.55
C ASP A 5 83.53 99.61 -8.55
N SER A 6 82.49 100.13 -8.69
CA SER A 6 81.72 100.71 -9.79
C SER A 6 80.89 99.83 -10.71
N CYS A 7 79.64 100.21 -10.72
CA CYS A 7 78.73 100.46 -11.85
C CYS A 7 78.77 99.57 -13.09
N MET A 8 77.62 99.00 -13.40
CA MET A 8 77.00 99.26 -14.72
C MET A 8 75.51 98.76 -14.72
N ASP A 9 74.67 99.77 -14.91
CA ASP A 9 73.30 99.63 -15.30
C ASP A 9 73.11 98.88 -16.60
N ARG A 10 72.11 97.93 -16.65
CA ARG A 10 71.48 97.53 -17.93
C ARG A 10 69.97 97.44 -17.75
N PRO A 11 69.17 97.90 -18.68
CA PRO A 11 67.74 98.11 -18.60
C PRO A 11 66.95 96.77 -18.62
N VAL A 12 66.00 96.71 -17.77
CA VAL A 12 65.02 95.58 -17.70
C VAL A 12 63.98 95.75 -18.81
N ASN A 13 63.94 94.84 -19.72
CA ASN A 13 62.94 94.80 -20.79
C ASN A 13 61.62 94.13 -20.22
N GLN A 14 60.61 94.94 -19.94
CA GLN A 14 59.28 94.57 -19.58
C GLN A 14 58.54 93.97 -20.75
N GLN A 15 58.39 92.65 -20.81
CA GLN A 15 57.40 91.99 -21.72
C GLN A 15 56.03 91.94 -21.07
N PRO A 16 54.90 92.20 -21.78
CA PRO A 16 53.56 92.32 -21.22
C PRO A 16 52.98 90.89 -20.81
N LEU A 17 52.52 90.75 -19.56
CA LEU A 17 51.95 89.61 -18.91
C LEU A 17 50.65 89.02 -19.52
N THR A 18 50.09 89.70 -20.55
CA THR A 18 48.77 89.36 -21.12
C THR A 18 48.76 88.18 -22.10
N ARG A 19 49.90 87.67 -22.56
CA ARG A 19 49.95 86.55 -23.52
C ARG A 19 50.04 85.21 -22.85
N ARG A 20 50.49 85.09 -21.56
CA ARG A 20 50.55 83.80 -20.81
C ARG A 20 49.23 83.47 -20.21
N LEU A 21 48.35 84.40 -19.86
CA LEU A 21 47.04 84.12 -19.29
C LEU A 21 46.06 83.44 -20.25
N ARG A 22 46.18 83.74 -21.59
CA ARG A 22 45.28 83.15 -22.60
C ARG A 22 45.52 81.69 -22.90
N VAL A 23 46.67 81.11 -22.48
CA VAL A 23 46.98 79.68 -22.66
C VAL A 23 46.80 78.92 -21.37
N ILE A 24 47.03 79.51 -20.20
CA ILE A 24 46.95 78.87 -18.88
C ILE A 24 45.47 78.60 -18.45
N VAL A 25 44.58 79.57 -18.77
CA VAL A 25 43.16 79.46 -18.40
C VAL A 25 42.44 78.26 -19.12
N PRO A 26 42.56 78.12 -20.45
CA PRO A 26 41.91 76.94 -21.09
C PRO A 26 42.54 75.59 -20.72
N VAL A 27 43.84 75.55 -20.42
CA VAL A 27 44.50 74.32 -19.95
C VAL A 27 44.06 73.97 -18.52
N ALA A 28 43.89 74.95 -17.63
CA ALA A 28 43.37 74.75 -16.29
C ALA A 28 41.91 74.30 -16.32
N ILE A 29 41.07 74.87 -17.19
CA ILE A 29 39.66 74.42 -17.35
C ILE A 29 39.61 73.07 -17.97
N ALA A 30 40.42 72.73 -18.96
CA ALA A 30 40.49 71.35 -19.52
C ALA A 30 40.97 70.33 -18.49
N SER A 31 41.92 70.67 -17.62
CA SER A 31 42.40 69.82 -16.54
C SER A 31 41.34 69.63 -15.46
N ILE A 32 40.53 70.61 -15.13
CA ILE A 32 39.42 70.52 -14.18
C ILE A 32 38.30 69.64 -14.77
N ILE A 33 37.96 69.86 -16.05
CA ILE A 33 36.95 69.04 -16.74
C ILE A 33 37.42 67.58 -16.84
N ALA A 34 38.67 67.32 -17.18
CA ALA A 34 39.26 66.00 -17.20
C ALA A 34 39.29 65.37 -15.80
N GLY A 35 39.60 66.15 -14.77
CA GLY A 35 39.54 65.71 -13.34
C GLY A 35 38.12 65.35 -12.88
N VAL A 36 37.13 66.19 -13.24
CA VAL A 36 35.73 65.96 -12.94
C VAL A 36 35.17 64.73 -13.73
N ALA A 37 35.59 64.58 -14.98
CA ALA A 37 35.20 63.42 -15.81
C ALA A 37 35.85 62.10 -15.33
N LEU A 38 37.06 62.17 -14.78
CA LEU A 38 37.78 61.03 -14.22
C LEU A 38 37.40 60.68 -12.73
N MET A 39 36.81 61.68 -12.04
CA MET A 39 36.43 61.52 -10.62
C MET A 39 35.53 60.31 -10.35
N PRO A 40 34.49 59.97 -11.15
CA PRO A 40 33.68 58.79 -10.89
C PRO A 40 34.46 57.50 -11.13
N SER A 41 35.43 57.46 -12.02
CA SER A 41 36.26 56.29 -12.26
C SER A 41 37.28 56.07 -11.14
N ILE A 42 37.86 57.15 -10.62
CA ILE A 42 38.79 57.11 -9.49
C ILE A 42 38.04 56.76 -8.16
N ALA A 43 36.85 57.31 -7.95
CA ALA A 43 36.01 57.00 -6.78
C ALA A 43 35.56 55.54 -6.75
N ARG A 44 35.34 54.92 -7.92
CA ARG A 44 35.07 53.47 -8.03
C ARG A 44 36.29 52.62 -7.64
N TRP A 45 37.50 53.08 -7.95
CA TRP A 45 38.73 52.35 -7.68
C TRP A 45 39.10 52.38 -6.16
N PHE A 46 38.80 53.47 -5.48
CA PHE A 46 39.00 53.60 -4.04
C PHE A 46 37.93 52.93 -3.17
N ARG A 47 36.81 52.50 -3.77
CA ARG A 47 35.73 51.79 -3.05
C ARG A 47 35.82 50.28 -3.11
N SER A 48 36.71 49.69 -3.90
CA SER A 48 36.85 48.23 -3.97
C SER A 48 37.94 47.74 -3.00
N GLU A 49 37.57 46.87 -2.07
CA GLU A 49 38.49 46.22 -1.13
C GLU A 49 39.26 45.07 -1.77
N THR A 50 38.63 44.40 -2.78
CA THR A 50 39.22 43.22 -3.47
C THR A 50 38.85 43.25 -4.96
N SER A 51 39.76 42.78 -5.83
CA SER A 51 39.52 42.63 -7.26
C SER A 51 39.59 41.15 -7.65
N ILE A 52 38.57 40.63 -8.33
CA ILE A 52 38.45 39.24 -8.72
C ILE A 52 38.17 39.14 -10.23
N ASP A 53 38.76 38.11 -10.85
CA ASP A 53 38.58 37.78 -12.27
C ASP A 53 37.13 37.29 -12.53
N ALA A 54 36.41 38.01 -13.39
CA ALA A 54 35.02 37.73 -13.75
C ALA A 54 34.84 36.35 -14.41
N SER A 55 35.89 35.81 -15.04
CA SER A 55 35.84 34.47 -15.66
C SER A 55 35.67 33.33 -14.67
N ARG A 56 35.97 33.56 -13.40
CA ARG A 56 35.90 32.54 -12.32
C ARG A 56 34.63 32.57 -11.49
N ILE A 57 33.72 33.48 -11.79
CA ILE A 57 32.46 33.60 -11.06
C ILE A 57 31.29 33.22 -11.96
N ARG A 58 30.30 32.53 -11.34
CA ARG A 58 29.02 32.30 -11.98
C ARG A 58 27.99 33.26 -11.42
N VAL A 59 27.27 33.89 -12.31
CA VAL A 59 26.21 34.85 -11.98
C VAL A 59 24.88 34.25 -12.42
N ALA A 60 23.86 34.40 -11.59
CA ALA A 60 22.49 34.05 -11.94
C ALA A 60 21.57 35.25 -11.70
N GLU A 61 20.50 35.29 -12.43
CA GLU A 61 19.46 36.31 -12.32
C GLU A 61 18.39 35.84 -11.33
N VAL A 62 17.89 36.75 -10.52
CA VAL A 62 16.76 36.53 -9.63
C VAL A 62 15.48 36.65 -10.46
N VAL A 63 14.74 35.56 -10.55
CA VAL A 63 13.50 35.52 -11.34
C VAL A 63 12.30 35.22 -10.44
N ARG A 64 11.13 35.66 -10.85
CA ARG A 64 9.88 35.30 -10.19
C ARG A 64 9.25 34.10 -10.89
N GLY A 65 8.76 33.13 -10.12
CA GLY A 65 8.13 31.95 -10.67
C GLY A 65 7.89 30.87 -9.60
N ASP A 66 7.34 29.75 -10.03
CA ASP A 66 7.02 28.65 -9.13
C ASP A 66 8.30 27.92 -8.69
N LEU A 67 8.44 27.70 -7.40
CA LEU A 67 9.49 26.88 -6.82
C LEU A 67 8.92 25.53 -6.42
N VAL A 68 9.39 24.48 -7.07
CA VAL A 68 9.02 23.09 -6.72
C VAL A 68 10.15 22.48 -5.89
N ARG A 69 9.84 22.10 -4.66
CA ARG A 69 10.74 21.35 -3.80
C ARG A 69 10.46 19.87 -3.98
N GLU A 70 11.36 19.17 -4.60
CA GLU A 70 11.24 17.75 -4.89
C GLU A 70 12.44 16.96 -4.35
N ILE A 71 12.22 15.68 -4.12
CA ILE A 71 13.28 14.71 -3.86
C ILE A 71 13.25 13.63 -4.93
N SER A 72 14.44 13.19 -5.34
CA SER A 72 14.61 12.11 -6.30
C SER A 72 15.01 10.84 -5.56
N VAL A 73 14.25 9.77 -5.77
CA VAL A 73 14.42 8.48 -5.12
C VAL A 73 14.46 7.38 -6.17
N GLU A 74 15.38 6.44 -6.01
CA GLU A 74 15.37 5.22 -6.83
C GLU A 74 14.22 4.31 -6.42
N GLY A 75 13.50 3.78 -7.42
CA GLY A 75 12.41 2.84 -7.25
C GLY A 75 12.54 1.61 -8.13
N ARG A 76 11.69 0.65 -7.88
CA ARG A 76 11.54 -0.56 -8.71
C ARG A 76 10.08 -0.76 -9.08
N ILE A 77 9.84 -1.13 -10.31
CA ILE A 77 8.51 -1.55 -10.77
C ILE A 77 8.19 -2.88 -10.11
N VAL A 78 7.06 -2.95 -9.44
CA VAL A 78 6.51 -4.17 -8.86
C VAL A 78 5.08 -4.33 -9.37
N ALA A 79 4.64 -5.56 -9.56
CA ALA A 79 3.22 -5.79 -9.82
C ALA A 79 2.43 -5.50 -8.55
N ALA A 80 1.29 -4.86 -8.68
CA ALA A 80 0.40 -4.58 -7.56
C ALA A 80 -0.06 -5.87 -6.86
N PHE A 81 -0.26 -6.93 -7.64
CA PHE A 81 -0.69 -8.24 -7.19
C PHE A 81 0.25 -9.33 -7.72
N HIS A 82 0.83 -10.10 -6.80
CA HIS A 82 1.73 -11.21 -7.13
C HIS A 82 1.51 -12.38 -6.15
N PRO A 83 0.31 -12.98 -6.15
CA PRO A 83 -0.01 -14.07 -5.25
C PRO A 83 0.88 -15.30 -5.52
N THR A 84 1.29 -15.95 -4.44
CA THR A 84 1.96 -17.24 -4.47
C THR A 84 0.98 -18.30 -3.99
N SER A 85 0.79 -19.34 -4.80
CA SER A 85 0.00 -20.51 -4.44
C SER A 85 0.86 -21.45 -3.59
N PHE A 86 0.26 -21.99 -2.53
CA PHE A 86 0.90 -22.91 -1.59
C PHE A 86 0.27 -24.29 -1.66
N SER A 87 1.03 -25.32 -1.27
CA SER A 87 0.53 -26.68 -1.20
C SER A 87 -0.47 -26.82 -0.04
N PRO A 88 -1.72 -27.28 -0.27
CA PRO A 88 -2.70 -27.49 0.79
C PRO A 88 -2.45 -28.78 1.60
N ALA A 89 -1.72 -29.74 1.04
CA ALA A 89 -1.42 -31.00 1.70
C ALA A 89 -0.09 -31.58 1.21
N ARG A 90 0.39 -32.59 1.93
CA ARG A 90 1.56 -33.36 1.52
C ARG A 90 1.25 -34.22 0.29
N GLY A 91 2.17 -34.25 -0.67
CA GLY A 91 2.03 -35.06 -1.87
C GLY A 91 3.16 -34.89 -2.86
N ILE A 92 2.93 -35.35 -4.09
CA ILE A 92 3.85 -35.18 -5.22
C ILE A 92 3.17 -34.19 -6.19
N VAL A 93 3.86 -33.07 -6.47
CA VAL A 93 3.36 -32.05 -7.39
C VAL A 93 3.66 -32.41 -8.83
N THR A 94 2.69 -32.23 -9.71
CA THR A 94 2.86 -32.23 -11.18
C THR A 94 2.53 -30.84 -11.69
N ILE A 95 3.44 -30.24 -12.43
CA ILE A 95 3.32 -28.83 -12.89
C ILE A 95 2.83 -28.84 -14.35
N ASP A 96 1.72 -28.14 -14.60
CA ASP A 96 1.10 -28.05 -15.94
C ASP A 96 1.50 -26.77 -16.71
N VAL A 97 2.20 -25.83 -16.05
CA VAL A 97 2.60 -24.54 -16.63
C VAL A 97 4.11 -24.35 -16.62
N LYS A 98 4.58 -23.38 -17.40
CA LYS A 98 6.01 -23.02 -17.46
C LYS A 98 6.21 -21.59 -16.96
N ALA A 99 7.39 -21.30 -16.39
CA ALA A 99 7.77 -19.94 -16.08
C ALA A 99 7.73 -19.07 -17.36
N GLY A 100 7.12 -17.89 -17.28
CA GLY A 100 6.88 -16.99 -18.39
C GLY A 100 5.62 -17.29 -19.22
N GLN A 101 4.80 -18.27 -18.83
CA GLN A 101 3.51 -18.55 -19.46
C GLN A 101 2.45 -17.59 -18.93
N VAL A 102 1.59 -17.10 -19.83
CA VAL A 102 0.39 -16.33 -19.48
C VAL A 102 -0.72 -17.31 -19.12
N VAL A 103 -1.45 -17.01 -18.07
CA VAL A 103 -2.57 -17.80 -17.54
C VAL A 103 -3.75 -16.89 -17.23
N ASP A 104 -4.95 -17.41 -17.39
CA ASP A 104 -6.18 -16.75 -17.02
C ASP A 104 -6.61 -17.13 -15.59
N ASP A 105 -7.51 -16.34 -14.99
CA ASP A 105 -8.06 -16.64 -13.67
C ASP A 105 -8.77 -17.99 -13.65
N GLY A 106 -8.41 -18.85 -12.68
CA GLY A 106 -8.93 -20.21 -12.55
C GLY A 106 -8.21 -21.27 -13.38
N ASP A 107 -7.26 -20.92 -14.25
CA ASP A 107 -6.46 -21.89 -15.01
C ASP A 107 -5.70 -22.84 -14.07
N ILE A 108 -5.57 -24.10 -14.49
CA ILE A 108 -4.84 -25.10 -13.70
C ILE A 108 -3.34 -24.84 -13.84
N LEU A 109 -2.69 -24.66 -12.69
CA LEU A 109 -1.25 -24.45 -12.60
C LEU A 109 -0.48 -25.75 -12.28
N ALA A 110 -1.06 -26.57 -11.38
CA ALA A 110 -0.43 -27.81 -10.94
C ALA A 110 -1.46 -28.75 -10.31
N HIS A 111 -1.13 -30.01 -10.28
CA HIS A 111 -1.84 -31.04 -9.54
C HIS A 111 -0.95 -31.65 -8.44
N ILE A 112 -1.52 -31.89 -7.27
CA ILE A 112 -0.82 -32.57 -6.18
C ILE A 112 -1.45 -33.95 -6.00
N ALA A 113 -0.66 -34.99 -6.23
CA ALA A 113 -1.07 -36.36 -5.89
C ALA A 113 -0.81 -36.64 -4.41
N SER A 114 -1.87 -36.77 -3.63
CA SER A 114 -1.83 -37.13 -2.21
C SER A 114 -2.53 -38.46 -1.96
N PRO A 115 -1.82 -39.60 -2.03
CA PRO A 115 -2.40 -40.90 -1.79
C PRO A 115 -2.94 -41.06 -0.36
N GLU A 116 -2.35 -40.36 0.60
CA GLU A 116 -2.77 -40.32 1.99
C GLU A 116 -4.19 -39.76 2.13
N LEU A 117 -4.42 -38.58 1.53
CA LEU A 117 -5.72 -37.91 1.54
C LEU A 117 -6.78 -38.72 0.78
N GLY A 118 -6.41 -39.29 -0.38
CA GLY A 118 -7.30 -40.17 -1.13
C GLY A 118 -7.71 -41.41 -0.38
N SER A 119 -6.77 -42.03 0.36
CA SER A 119 -7.07 -43.19 1.22
C SER A 119 -7.98 -42.80 2.39
N LEU A 120 -7.81 -41.61 2.97
CA LEU A 120 -8.66 -41.11 4.05
C LEU A 120 -10.09 -40.86 3.57
N VAL A 121 -10.28 -40.26 2.39
CA VAL A 121 -11.62 -40.08 1.79
C VAL A 121 -12.29 -41.43 1.62
N ALA A 122 -11.64 -42.41 0.99
CA ALA A 122 -12.21 -43.75 0.77
C ALA A 122 -12.58 -44.46 2.07
N GLN A 123 -11.79 -44.28 3.13
CA GLN A 123 -12.10 -44.81 4.47
C GLN A 123 -13.36 -44.19 5.05
N GLU A 124 -13.46 -42.86 5.00
CA GLU A 124 -14.60 -42.11 5.57
C GLU A 124 -15.88 -42.30 4.74
N GLU A 125 -15.79 -42.45 3.43
CA GLU A 125 -16.92 -42.85 2.55
C GLU A 125 -17.43 -44.24 2.94
N THR A 126 -16.53 -45.22 3.23
CA THR A 126 -16.92 -46.55 3.68
C THR A 126 -17.67 -46.48 5.01
N THR A 127 -17.20 -45.61 5.91
CA THR A 127 -17.88 -45.36 7.20
C THR A 127 -19.26 -44.74 6.98
N LEU A 128 -19.38 -43.76 6.07
CA LEU A 128 -20.65 -43.15 5.70
C LEU A 128 -21.65 -44.17 5.16
N ASN A 129 -21.24 -45.05 4.25
CA ASN A 129 -22.06 -46.13 3.69
C ASN A 129 -22.53 -47.10 4.76
N SER A 130 -21.67 -47.44 5.74
CA SER A 130 -22.03 -48.28 6.88
C SER A 130 -23.10 -47.65 7.78
N LEU A 131 -22.93 -46.33 8.07
CA LEU A 131 -23.92 -45.57 8.85
C LEU A 131 -25.26 -45.43 8.12
N GLN A 132 -25.23 -45.23 6.80
CA GLN A 132 -26.45 -45.21 5.97
C GLN A 132 -27.21 -46.54 6.07
N SER A 133 -26.50 -47.65 5.88
CA SER A 133 -27.09 -48.99 5.99
C SER A 133 -27.67 -49.26 7.40
N THR A 134 -26.97 -48.79 8.44
CA THR A 134 -27.45 -48.91 9.84
C THR A 134 -28.70 -48.07 10.07
N ASN A 135 -28.74 -46.84 9.57
CA ASN A 135 -29.92 -45.98 9.69
C ASN A 135 -31.13 -46.55 8.95
N GLU A 136 -30.92 -47.12 7.76
CA GLU A 136 -32.02 -47.81 7.03
C GLU A 136 -32.54 -49.01 7.78
N ARG A 137 -31.66 -49.85 8.36
CA ARG A 137 -32.05 -50.97 9.18
C ARG A 137 -32.87 -50.53 10.39
N LEU A 138 -32.42 -49.47 11.11
CA LEU A 138 -33.17 -48.91 12.23
C LEU A 138 -34.56 -48.39 11.82
N ARG A 139 -34.67 -47.77 10.66
CA ARG A 139 -35.96 -47.33 10.10
C ARG A 139 -36.91 -48.48 9.85
N LEU A 140 -36.41 -49.60 9.33
CA LEU A 140 -37.22 -50.81 9.10
C LEU A 140 -37.65 -51.45 10.41
N GLU A 141 -36.72 -51.57 11.38
CA GLU A 141 -36.99 -52.07 12.72
C GLU A 141 -38.03 -51.21 13.46
N ALA A 142 -37.93 -49.88 13.34
CA ALA A 142 -38.89 -48.96 13.91
C ALA A 142 -40.28 -49.10 13.28
N ARG A 143 -40.34 -49.28 11.93
CA ARG A 143 -41.61 -49.52 11.24
C ARG A 143 -42.26 -50.82 11.69
N GLN A 144 -41.50 -51.91 11.81
CA GLN A 144 -41.98 -53.19 12.26
C GLN A 144 -42.50 -53.07 13.69
N SER A 145 -41.74 -52.53 14.63
CA SER A 145 -42.12 -52.32 16.01
C SER A 145 -43.44 -51.52 16.16
N ARG A 146 -43.58 -50.47 15.33
CA ARG A 146 -44.82 -49.67 15.28
C ARG A 146 -46.01 -50.51 14.83
N MET A 147 -45.88 -51.31 13.78
CA MET A 147 -46.97 -52.20 13.29
C MET A 147 -47.35 -53.21 14.35
N ASP A 148 -46.40 -53.86 15.03
CA ASP A 148 -46.63 -54.81 16.07
C ASP A 148 -47.38 -54.18 17.26
N ASN A 149 -46.97 -53.00 17.66
CA ASN A 149 -47.62 -52.24 18.75
C ASN A 149 -49.04 -51.76 18.36
N GLU A 150 -49.27 -51.30 17.18
CA GLU A 150 -50.60 -50.93 16.66
C GLU A 150 -51.54 -52.12 16.63
N GLN A 151 -51.03 -53.30 16.21
CA GLN A 151 -51.80 -54.55 16.22
C GLN A 151 -52.26 -54.92 17.62
N GLN A 152 -51.40 -54.75 18.65
CA GLN A 152 -51.75 -54.99 20.04
C GLN A 152 -52.86 -54.05 20.53
N VAL A 153 -52.85 -52.80 20.18
CA VAL A 153 -53.89 -51.82 20.49
C VAL A 153 -55.21 -52.21 19.81
N ASP A 154 -55.19 -52.65 18.55
CA ASP A 154 -56.39 -53.05 17.81
C ASP A 154 -56.99 -54.31 18.38
N LEU A 155 -56.18 -55.28 18.77
CA LEU A 155 -56.69 -56.49 19.51
C LEU A 155 -57.31 -56.06 20.82
N GLY A 156 -56.70 -55.23 21.63
CA GLY A 156 -57.24 -54.66 22.85
C GLY A 156 -58.58 -53.95 22.67
N ARG A 157 -58.72 -53.18 21.59
CA ARG A 157 -60.02 -52.57 21.26
C ARG A 157 -61.11 -53.55 20.93
N VAL A 158 -60.79 -54.60 20.20
CA VAL A 158 -61.73 -55.71 19.92
C VAL A 158 -62.19 -56.43 21.19
N GLU A 159 -61.22 -56.75 22.08
CA GLU A 159 -61.50 -57.39 23.37
C GLU A 159 -62.38 -56.49 24.26
N LEU A 160 -62.08 -55.20 24.35
CA LEU A 160 -62.90 -54.22 25.12
C LEU A 160 -64.31 -54.14 24.56
N ALA A 161 -64.50 -54.13 23.27
CA ALA A 161 -65.79 -54.14 22.64
C ALA A 161 -66.57 -55.44 22.96
N ALA A 162 -65.88 -56.62 23.01
CA ALA A 162 -66.49 -57.89 23.39
C ALA A 162 -66.90 -57.92 24.88
N ALA A 163 -66.05 -57.44 25.79
CA ALA A 163 -66.32 -57.33 27.21
C ALA A 163 -67.49 -56.38 27.49
N LYS A 164 -67.56 -55.20 26.82
CA LYS A 164 -68.71 -54.29 26.91
C LYS A 164 -70.02 -54.93 26.47
N ARG A 165 -70.05 -55.65 25.37
CA ARG A 165 -71.22 -56.37 24.90
C ARG A 165 -71.64 -57.48 25.90
N SER A 166 -70.67 -58.16 26.55
CA SER A 166 -70.93 -59.16 27.57
C SER A 166 -71.57 -58.55 28.83
N ARG A 167 -70.99 -57.42 29.30
CA ARG A 167 -71.60 -56.65 30.42
C ARG A 167 -73.01 -56.21 30.10
N GLU A 168 -73.26 -55.64 28.97
CA GLU A 168 -74.60 -55.20 28.56
C GLU A 168 -75.63 -56.37 28.54
N ARG A 169 -75.21 -57.54 28.07
CA ARG A 169 -76.05 -58.72 28.14
C ARG A 169 -76.31 -59.15 29.58
N ALA A 170 -75.29 -59.21 30.44
CA ALA A 170 -75.41 -59.55 31.86
C ALA A 170 -76.35 -58.54 32.58
N GLU A 171 -76.21 -57.23 32.34
CA GLU A 171 -77.10 -56.18 32.87
C GLU A 171 -78.59 -56.37 32.45
N LYS A 172 -78.85 -56.70 31.17
CA LYS A 172 -80.19 -56.99 30.68
C LYS A 172 -80.81 -58.28 31.31
N LEU A 173 -80.02 -59.38 31.45
CA LEU A 173 -80.45 -60.62 32.03
C LEU A 173 -80.65 -60.50 33.55
N HIS A 174 -79.82 -59.72 34.26
CA HIS A 174 -79.99 -59.44 35.69
C HIS A 174 -81.27 -58.61 35.94
N LYS A 175 -81.64 -57.67 35.14
CA LYS A 175 -82.93 -56.93 35.21
C LYS A 175 -84.14 -57.87 35.03
N LEU A 176 -83.95 -58.98 34.35
CA LEU A 176 -84.99 -59.99 34.14
C LEU A 176 -84.96 -61.11 35.21
N GLY A 177 -84.01 -61.00 36.20
CA GLY A 177 -83.86 -62.01 37.28
C GLY A 177 -83.24 -63.34 36.83
N LEU A 178 -82.55 -63.36 35.63
CA LEU A 178 -82.01 -64.57 35.03
C LEU A 178 -80.52 -64.81 35.35
N VAL A 179 -79.82 -63.78 35.89
CA VAL A 179 -78.41 -63.82 36.27
C VAL A 179 -78.25 -63.23 37.66
N ASN A 180 -77.36 -63.85 38.50
CA ASN A 180 -77.07 -63.35 39.83
C ASN A 180 -76.17 -62.09 39.81
N GLU A 181 -76.07 -61.44 40.99
CA GLU A 181 -75.28 -60.20 41.14
C GLU A 181 -73.77 -60.41 40.96
N ILE A 182 -73.24 -61.56 41.36
CA ILE A 182 -71.83 -61.98 41.27
C ILE A 182 -71.41 -62.09 39.81
N ASP A 183 -72.26 -62.65 38.92
CA ASP A 183 -71.97 -62.75 37.49
C ASP A 183 -72.03 -61.36 36.79
N LEU A 184 -72.90 -60.46 37.22
CA LEU A 184 -72.94 -59.10 36.76
C LEU A 184 -71.68 -58.29 37.17
N GLU A 185 -71.27 -58.42 38.43
CA GLU A 185 -70.05 -57.83 38.96
C GLU A 185 -68.82 -58.36 38.23
N SER A 186 -68.71 -59.66 38.01
CA SER A 186 -67.62 -60.30 37.23
C SER A 186 -67.57 -59.73 35.78
N ALA A 187 -68.72 -59.49 35.14
CA ALA A 187 -68.75 -58.88 33.81
C ALA A 187 -68.32 -57.41 33.82
N ARG A 188 -68.63 -56.71 34.92
CA ARG A 188 -68.14 -55.31 35.12
C ARG A 188 -66.62 -55.25 35.32
N ASP A 189 -66.11 -56.12 36.21
CA ASP A 189 -64.70 -56.28 36.50
C ASP A 189 -63.90 -56.61 35.21
N THR A 190 -64.44 -57.50 34.38
CA THR A 190 -63.87 -57.87 33.11
C THR A 190 -63.68 -56.62 32.19
N VAL A 191 -64.68 -55.70 32.12
CA VAL A 191 -64.56 -54.49 31.35
C VAL A 191 -63.49 -53.60 31.93
N VAL A 192 -63.38 -53.48 33.26
CA VAL A 192 -62.34 -52.69 33.90
C VAL A 192 -60.94 -53.22 33.59
N ILE A 193 -60.73 -54.51 33.73
CA ILE A 193 -59.46 -55.20 33.46
C ILE A 193 -59.03 -55.02 31.99
N VAL A 194 -59.96 -55.25 31.06
CA VAL A 194 -59.67 -55.07 29.61
C VAL A 194 -59.44 -53.65 29.23
N SER A 195 -60.20 -52.71 29.83
CA SER A 195 -59.96 -51.27 29.59
C SER A 195 -58.61 -50.84 30.09
N LEU A 196 -58.12 -51.27 31.24
CA LEU A 196 -56.81 -51.03 31.78
C LEU A 196 -55.70 -51.65 30.92
N LYS A 197 -55.90 -52.83 30.37
CA LYS A 197 -54.98 -53.48 29.44
C LYS A 197 -54.83 -52.65 28.12
N LEU A 198 -55.96 -52.14 27.59
CA LEU A 198 -55.94 -51.33 26.41
C LEU A 198 -55.20 -50.00 26.68
N GLU A 199 -55.47 -49.31 27.77
CA GLU A 199 -54.79 -48.11 28.18
C GLU A 199 -53.26 -48.33 28.30
N GLN A 200 -52.84 -49.47 28.91
CA GLN A 200 -51.41 -49.82 28.96
C GLN A 200 -50.83 -50.11 27.60
N ALA A 201 -51.57 -50.73 26.67
CA ALA A 201 -51.11 -50.95 25.30
C ALA A 201 -50.94 -49.61 24.55
N GLU A 202 -51.92 -48.68 24.67
CA GLU A 202 -51.86 -47.36 24.07
C GLU A 202 -50.67 -46.54 24.60
N LYS A 203 -50.43 -46.54 25.95
CA LYS A 203 -49.24 -45.85 26.52
C LYS A 203 -47.93 -46.48 26.08
N ARG A 204 -47.89 -47.82 25.86
CA ARG A 204 -46.72 -48.51 25.35
C ARG A 204 -46.40 -48.11 23.92
N VAL A 205 -47.43 -47.89 23.06
CA VAL A 205 -47.25 -47.40 21.70
C VAL A 205 -46.67 -45.97 21.72
N GLU A 206 -47.21 -45.08 22.57
CA GLU A 206 -46.77 -43.69 22.70
C GLU A 206 -45.29 -43.65 23.13
N LEU A 207 -44.95 -44.30 24.27
CA LEU A 207 -43.57 -44.32 24.77
C LEU A 207 -42.61 -45.01 23.79
N GLY A 208 -43.03 -46.10 23.15
CA GLY A 208 -42.22 -46.78 22.15
C GLY A 208 -41.95 -45.92 20.93
N SER A 209 -42.93 -45.12 20.48
CA SER A 209 -42.77 -44.19 19.38
C SER A 209 -41.80 -43.04 19.69
N GLU A 210 -41.82 -42.54 20.94
CA GLU A 210 -40.87 -41.51 21.39
C GLU A 210 -39.43 -42.04 21.44
N ILE A 211 -39.22 -43.23 22.01
CA ILE A 211 -37.90 -43.88 22.10
C ILE A 211 -37.35 -44.12 20.69
N LEU A 212 -38.14 -44.71 19.79
CA LEU A 212 -37.73 -44.99 18.43
C LEU A 212 -37.47 -43.70 17.65
N GLY A 213 -38.27 -42.63 17.89
CA GLY A 213 -38.04 -41.32 17.33
C GLY A 213 -36.68 -40.76 17.72
N PHE A 214 -36.36 -40.82 19.02
CA PHE A 214 -35.08 -40.38 19.55
C PHE A 214 -33.89 -41.18 18.99
N GLU A 215 -34.02 -42.50 18.87
CA GLU A 215 -33.00 -43.38 18.29
C GLU A 215 -32.76 -43.05 16.81
N LEU A 216 -33.82 -42.86 16.03
CA LEU A 216 -33.72 -42.46 14.63
C LEU A 216 -33.07 -41.09 14.46
N ASP A 217 -33.45 -40.10 15.26
CA ASP A 217 -32.88 -38.77 15.25
C ASP A 217 -31.39 -38.81 15.59
N ASN A 218 -30.99 -39.59 16.60
CA ASN A 218 -29.59 -39.77 16.96
C ASN A 218 -28.78 -40.41 15.81
N ALA A 219 -29.32 -41.48 15.20
CA ALA A 219 -28.69 -42.12 14.06
C ALA A 219 -28.57 -41.17 12.85
N HIS A 220 -29.60 -40.34 12.60
CA HIS A 220 -29.57 -39.34 11.56
C HIS A 220 -28.50 -38.28 11.81
N GLN A 221 -28.40 -37.76 13.04
CA GLN A 221 -27.35 -36.81 13.41
C GLN A 221 -25.92 -37.39 13.26
N GLN A 222 -25.74 -38.68 13.51
CA GLN A 222 -24.44 -39.35 13.29
C GLN A 222 -24.12 -39.44 11.81
N LEU A 223 -25.10 -39.79 10.99
CA LEU A 223 -24.97 -39.81 9.52
C LEU A 223 -24.64 -38.44 8.95
N ASP A 224 -25.32 -37.39 9.40
CA ASP A 224 -25.09 -36.03 8.96
C ASP A 224 -23.67 -35.55 9.31
N ARG A 225 -23.20 -35.83 10.53
CA ARG A 225 -21.81 -35.51 10.91
C ARG A 225 -20.77 -36.19 10.01
N GLN A 226 -20.99 -37.48 9.73
CA GLN A 226 -20.09 -38.22 8.85
C GLN A 226 -20.12 -37.70 7.41
N ARG A 227 -21.29 -37.34 6.93
CA ARG A 227 -21.45 -36.73 5.60
C ARG A 227 -20.66 -35.42 5.48
N LEU A 228 -20.79 -34.54 6.48
CA LEU A 228 -20.04 -33.27 6.52
C LEU A 228 -18.53 -33.52 6.57
N LEU A 229 -18.09 -34.59 7.25
CA LEU A 229 -16.66 -34.93 7.25
C LEU A 229 -16.17 -35.37 5.86
N VAL A 230 -16.93 -36.20 5.17
CA VAL A 230 -16.61 -36.63 3.81
C VAL A 230 -16.58 -35.43 2.87
N GLU A 231 -17.59 -34.58 2.90
CA GLU A 231 -17.64 -33.35 2.10
C GLU A 231 -16.44 -32.42 2.36
N GLU A 232 -15.97 -32.31 3.59
CA GLU A 232 -14.77 -31.52 3.92
C GLU A 232 -13.50 -32.15 3.34
N LEU A 233 -13.38 -33.48 3.41
CA LEU A 233 -12.24 -34.20 2.82
C LEU A 233 -12.25 -34.12 1.29
N GLU A 234 -13.40 -34.19 0.65
CA GLU A 234 -13.57 -34.00 -0.79
C GLU A 234 -13.14 -32.61 -1.23
N ARG A 235 -13.53 -31.55 -0.50
CA ARG A 235 -13.05 -30.17 -0.76
C ARG A 235 -11.53 -30.07 -0.63
N ARG A 236 -10.92 -30.78 0.32
CA ARG A 236 -9.45 -30.82 0.43
C ARG A 236 -8.80 -31.54 -0.75
N VAL A 237 -9.42 -32.58 -1.26
CA VAL A 237 -8.95 -33.25 -2.49
C VAL A 237 -9.10 -32.33 -3.70
N GLU A 238 -10.20 -31.63 -3.82
CA GLU A 238 -10.37 -30.62 -4.91
C GLU A 238 -9.33 -29.52 -4.85
N ALA A 239 -8.99 -29.05 -3.64
CA ALA A 239 -7.94 -28.06 -3.40
C ALA A 239 -6.53 -28.53 -3.80
N LEU A 240 -6.30 -29.84 -4.02
CA LEU A 240 -5.04 -30.37 -4.58
C LEU A 240 -4.83 -29.96 -6.04
N THR A 241 -5.87 -29.51 -6.74
CA THR A 241 -5.78 -28.88 -8.04
C THR A 241 -5.51 -27.39 -7.83
N ILE A 242 -4.26 -26.99 -7.99
CA ILE A 242 -3.81 -25.60 -7.82
C ILE A 242 -4.21 -24.80 -9.03
N ARG A 243 -5.00 -23.75 -8.81
CA ARG A 243 -5.48 -22.85 -9.86
C ARG A 243 -4.88 -21.46 -9.73
N ALA A 244 -4.81 -20.73 -10.83
CA ALA A 244 -4.40 -19.34 -10.87
C ALA A 244 -5.42 -18.49 -10.11
N PRO A 245 -5.00 -17.73 -9.08
CA PRO A 245 -5.90 -16.85 -8.33
C PRO A 245 -6.20 -15.54 -9.05
N VAL A 246 -5.47 -15.23 -10.10
CA VAL A 246 -5.61 -14.04 -10.96
C VAL A 246 -5.09 -14.34 -12.35
N ALA A 247 -5.60 -13.64 -13.36
CA ALA A 247 -5.01 -13.63 -14.69
C ALA A 247 -3.64 -12.93 -14.65
N GLY A 248 -2.63 -13.51 -15.31
CA GLY A 248 -1.31 -12.92 -15.29
C GLY A 248 -0.21 -13.81 -15.89
N LEU A 249 1.01 -13.54 -15.48
CA LEU A 249 2.21 -14.26 -15.91
C LEU A 249 2.75 -15.15 -14.79
N VAL A 250 3.04 -16.40 -15.06
CA VAL A 250 3.77 -17.28 -14.16
C VAL A 250 5.20 -16.76 -14.00
N SER A 251 5.48 -16.12 -12.87
CA SER A 251 6.76 -15.46 -12.61
C SER A 251 7.82 -16.43 -12.12
N ARG A 252 7.46 -17.31 -11.19
CA ARG A 252 8.39 -18.25 -10.58
C ARG A 252 7.71 -19.56 -10.24
N LEU A 253 8.41 -20.65 -10.52
CA LEU A 253 8.15 -21.97 -9.99
C LEU A 253 9.09 -22.18 -8.80
N HIS A 254 8.54 -22.48 -7.62
CA HIS A 254 9.33 -22.71 -6.40
C HIS A 254 9.69 -24.19 -6.22
N VAL A 255 9.07 -25.05 -7.00
CA VAL A 255 9.22 -26.51 -6.97
C VAL A 255 9.49 -27.04 -8.37
N GLU A 256 10.07 -28.22 -8.43
CA GLU A 256 10.29 -28.96 -9.69
C GLU A 256 9.16 -29.96 -9.94
N ASP A 257 8.95 -30.32 -11.22
CA ASP A 257 7.98 -31.34 -11.58
C ASP A 257 8.31 -32.68 -10.91
N ARG A 258 7.27 -33.33 -10.37
CA ARG A 258 7.36 -34.55 -9.57
C ARG A 258 8.13 -34.46 -8.24
N GLN A 259 8.33 -33.26 -7.73
CA GLN A 259 8.90 -33.05 -6.42
C GLN A 259 7.88 -33.40 -5.33
N ALA A 260 8.38 -33.98 -4.22
CA ALA A 260 7.57 -34.16 -3.00
C ALA A 260 7.47 -32.81 -2.28
N VAL A 261 6.25 -32.43 -1.91
CA VAL A 261 5.92 -31.18 -1.19
C VAL A 261 5.21 -31.48 0.12
N SER A 262 5.38 -30.57 1.07
CA SER A 262 4.69 -30.56 2.35
C SER A 262 3.58 -29.51 2.36
N THR A 263 2.69 -29.56 3.33
CA THR A 263 1.68 -28.52 3.54
C THR A 263 2.33 -27.16 3.74
N ASN A 264 1.80 -26.13 3.08
CA ASN A 264 2.30 -24.76 3.05
C ASN A 264 3.64 -24.53 2.34
N ASP A 265 4.15 -25.50 1.58
CA ASP A 265 5.29 -25.23 0.69
C ASP A 265 4.84 -24.30 -0.44
N PRO A 266 5.62 -23.23 -0.78
CA PRO A 266 5.34 -22.37 -1.90
C PRO A 266 5.51 -23.13 -3.22
N LEU A 267 4.55 -22.99 -4.13
CA LEU A 267 4.54 -23.72 -5.40
C LEU A 267 4.82 -22.79 -6.58
N ILE A 268 3.92 -21.87 -6.85
CA ILE A 268 3.90 -21.05 -8.06
C ILE A 268 3.50 -19.62 -7.72
N THR A 269 4.27 -18.65 -8.21
CA THR A 269 3.92 -17.23 -8.12
C THR A 269 3.40 -16.75 -9.46
N VAL A 270 2.18 -16.25 -9.49
CA VAL A 270 1.56 -15.57 -10.64
C VAL A 270 1.62 -14.06 -10.40
N VAL A 271 1.92 -13.29 -11.44
CA VAL A 271 2.05 -11.83 -11.38
C VAL A 271 0.99 -11.23 -12.27
N ASP A 272 0.12 -10.42 -11.69
CA ASP A 272 -0.83 -9.63 -12.46
C ASP A 272 -0.10 -8.50 -13.19
N LEU A 273 -0.19 -8.53 -14.54
CA LEU A 273 0.41 -7.52 -15.40
C LEU A 273 -0.51 -6.33 -15.69
N SER A 274 -1.72 -6.33 -15.17
CA SER A 274 -2.71 -5.27 -15.42
C SER A 274 -2.42 -3.99 -14.61
N ALA A 275 -1.78 -4.13 -13.45
CA ALA A 275 -1.48 -3.04 -12.55
C ALA A 275 -0.04 -3.10 -12.03
N TYR A 276 0.72 -2.05 -12.35
CA TYR A 276 2.07 -1.87 -11.83
C TYR A 276 2.12 -0.75 -10.81
N GLU A 277 2.92 -0.95 -9.80
CA GLU A 277 3.29 0.03 -8.78
C GLU A 277 4.80 0.26 -8.81
N VAL A 278 5.23 1.36 -8.24
CA VAL A 278 6.66 1.64 -8.03
C VAL A 278 6.94 1.55 -6.54
N GLU A 279 7.72 0.58 -6.13
CA GLU A 279 8.24 0.51 -4.77
C GLU A 279 9.47 1.41 -4.67
N ILE A 280 9.42 2.38 -3.75
CA ILE A 280 10.49 3.33 -3.48
C ILE A 280 10.93 3.22 -2.01
N ALA A 281 12.18 3.59 -1.74
CA ALA A 281 12.72 3.65 -0.39
C ALA A 281 13.11 5.10 -0.05
N ILE A 282 12.26 5.78 0.70
CA ILE A 282 12.41 7.19 1.09
C ILE A 282 13.29 7.27 2.35
N ALA A 283 14.21 8.23 2.42
CA ALA A 283 14.97 8.46 3.64
C ALA A 283 14.03 8.91 4.79
N GLU A 284 14.25 8.37 6.00
CA GLU A 284 13.43 8.65 7.18
C GLU A 284 13.24 10.16 7.45
N SER A 285 14.27 10.97 7.14
CA SER A 285 14.22 12.44 7.30
C SER A 285 13.10 13.13 6.50
N TYR A 286 12.63 12.50 5.42
CA TYR A 286 11.53 13.03 4.60
C TYR A 286 10.19 12.33 4.83
N SER A 287 10.17 11.25 5.62
CA SER A 287 8.96 10.45 5.81
C SER A 287 7.79 11.22 6.43
N ASN A 288 8.09 12.21 7.29
CA ASN A 288 7.07 13.05 7.93
C ASN A 288 6.48 14.14 7.00
N GLU A 289 7.13 14.42 5.88
CA GLU A 289 6.70 15.43 4.92
C GLU A 289 5.87 14.82 3.77
N ILE A 290 5.89 13.50 3.63
CA ILE A 290 5.23 12.77 2.56
C ILE A 290 3.99 12.09 3.13
N ASN A 291 2.87 12.21 2.45
CA ASN A 291 1.61 11.59 2.81
C ASN A 291 1.04 10.78 1.62
N PRO A 292 0.16 9.82 1.86
CA PRO A 292 -0.64 9.24 0.79
C PRO A 292 -1.35 10.35 -0.01
N GLY A 293 -1.26 10.26 -1.34
CA GLY A 293 -1.74 11.32 -2.24
C GLY A 293 -0.69 12.37 -2.63
N THR A 294 0.52 12.37 -2.03
CA THR A 294 1.61 13.25 -2.47
C THR A 294 1.91 13.02 -3.95
N GLU A 295 1.94 14.09 -4.73
CA GLU A 295 2.24 14.04 -6.15
C GLU A 295 3.67 13.55 -6.39
N ALA A 296 3.80 12.72 -7.41
CA ALA A 296 5.06 12.15 -7.83
C ALA A 296 5.17 12.13 -9.36
N VAL A 297 6.38 12.06 -9.85
CA VAL A 297 6.68 11.86 -11.27
C VAL A 297 7.64 10.69 -11.38
N VAL A 298 7.23 9.64 -12.08
CA VAL A 298 8.09 8.49 -12.37
C VAL A 298 8.79 8.73 -13.70
N VAL A 299 10.11 8.68 -13.69
CA VAL A 299 10.94 8.85 -14.89
C VAL A 299 11.43 7.48 -15.36
N LYS A 300 11.05 7.11 -16.59
CA LYS A 300 11.51 5.90 -17.28
C LYS A 300 12.02 6.28 -18.66
N ASP A 301 13.25 5.91 -18.99
CA ASP A 301 13.89 6.14 -20.29
C ASP A 301 13.84 7.63 -20.74
N GLY A 302 13.87 8.56 -19.77
CA GLY A 302 13.79 10.00 -20.02
C GLY A 302 12.37 10.55 -20.22
N ILE A 303 11.34 9.72 -20.14
CA ILE A 303 9.93 10.12 -20.22
C ILE A 303 9.35 10.21 -18.82
N GLU A 304 8.59 11.26 -18.57
CA GLU A 304 7.96 11.55 -17.29
C GLU A 304 6.51 11.05 -17.28
N TYR A 305 6.15 10.28 -16.24
CA TYR A 305 4.81 9.75 -16.06
C TYR A 305 4.24 10.27 -14.74
N PRO A 306 3.05 10.89 -14.76
CA PRO A 306 2.41 11.38 -13.55
C PRO A 306 2.03 10.20 -12.64
N ALA A 307 2.28 10.37 -11.37
CA ALA A 307 2.08 9.36 -10.36
C ALA A 307 1.72 10.00 -9.00
N GLN A 308 1.35 9.20 -8.03
CA GLN A 308 1.09 9.63 -6.66
C GLN A 308 1.52 8.57 -5.65
N VAL A 309 1.86 8.99 -4.45
CA VAL A 309 2.14 8.08 -3.34
C VAL A 309 0.84 7.41 -2.91
N LEU A 310 0.80 6.08 -3.02
CA LEU A 310 -0.35 5.26 -2.59
C LEU A 310 -0.30 5.00 -1.09
N SER A 311 0.86 4.55 -0.61
CA SER A 311 1.03 4.16 0.79
C SER A 311 2.47 4.32 1.25
N ILE A 312 2.63 4.49 2.56
CA ILE A 312 3.92 4.59 3.23
C ILE A 312 3.93 3.53 4.34
N ALA A 313 4.95 2.68 4.35
CA ALA A 313 5.10 1.68 5.40
C ALA A 313 5.36 2.36 6.75
N PRO A 314 4.75 1.90 7.84
CA PRO A 314 4.99 2.46 9.16
C PRO A 314 6.35 2.04 9.75
N GLU A 315 7.05 1.12 9.11
CA GLU A 315 8.31 0.55 9.58
C GLU A 315 9.51 1.20 8.89
N VAL A 316 10.56 1.47 9.67
CA VAL A 316 11.82 2.01 9.18
C VAL A 316 12.84 0.87 9.05
N GLU A 317 13.27 0.56 7.85
CA GLU A 317 14.31 -0.42 7.56
C GLU A 317 15.59 0.27 7.08
N GLY A 318 16.68 0.19 7.83
CA GLY A 318 17.97 0.77 7.43
C GLY A 318 17.93 2.28 7.17
N SER A 319 17.24 3.06 8.02
CA SER A 319 17.03 4.52 7.89
C SER A 319 16.23 4.92 6.63
N ARG A 320 15.45 3.98 6.10
CA ARG A 320 14.55 4.21 4.97
C ARG A 320 13.17 3.67 5.25
N VAL A 321 12.17 4.32 4.69
CA VAL A 321 10.77 3.93 4.75
C VAL A 321 10.34 3.46 3.37
N LYS A 322 9.81 2.24 3.27
CA LYS A 322 9.25 1.72 2.03
C LYS A 322 7.93 2.43 1.72
N SER A 323 7.76 2.83 0.49
CA SER A 323 6.55 3.49 0.03
C SER A 323 6.18 2.98 -1.35
N ARG A 324 4.89 3.00 -1.66
CA ARG A 324 4.36 2.62 -2.96
C ARG A 324 3.80 3.82 -3.68
N VAL A 325 4.09 3.89 -4.96
CA VAL A 325 3.66 4.96 -5.86
C VAL A 325 2.89 4.31 -7.01
N ILE A 326 1.74 4.86 -7.34
CA ILE A 326 0.89 4.43 -8.46
C ILE A 326 0.90 5.47 -9.57
N PHE A 327 0.79 5.02 -10.81
CA PHE A 327 0.59 5.89 -11.96
C PHE A 327 -0.82 6.47 -11.94
N THR A 328 -0.97 7.78 -12.11
CA THR A 328 -2.27 8.47 -12.14
C THR A 328 -2.75 8.73 -13.56
N GLY A 329 -1.92 8.50 -14.56
CA GLY A 329 -2.20 8.67 -15.98
C GLY A 329 -1.91 7.41 -16.77
N ALA A 330 -1.45 7.59 -18.00
CA ALA A 330 -1.04 6.47 -18.85
C ALA A 330 0.12 5.71 -18.21
N THR A 331 -0.04 4.40 -18.07
CA THR A 331 1.04 3.53 -17.61
C THR A 331 2.05 3.31 -18.76
N PRO A 332 3.36 3.36 -18.48
CA PRO A 332 4.36 3.09 -19.50
C PRO A 332 4.22 1.70 -20.12
N ASP A 333 4.35 1.59 -21.43
CA ASP A 333 4.36 0.28 -22.10
C ASP A 333 5.65 -0.51 -21.80
N GLY A 334 5.54 -1.83 -21.81
CA GLY A 334 6.68 -2.75 -21.70
C GLY A 334 7.38 -2.71 -20.33
N LEU A 335 6.65 -2.42 -19.25
CA LEU A 335 7.17 -2.52 -17.90
C LEU A 335 7.58 -3.97 -17.58
N LYS A 336 8.70 -4.10 -16.88
CA LYS A 336 9.19 -5.39 -16.37
C LYS A 336 9.27 -5.36 -14.85
N GLN A 337 8.90 -6.44 -14.23
CA GLN A 337 9.04 -6.58 -12.77
C GLN A 337 10.50 -6.40 -12.34
N ASN A 338 10.72 -5.70 -11.23
CA ASN A 338 12.02 -5.30 -10.68
C ASN A 338 12.84 -4.36 -11.59
N GLN A 339 12.25 -3.79 -12.64
CA GLN A 339 12.90 -2.75 -13.44
C GLN A 339 13.14 -1.52 -12.58
N ARG A 340 14.36 -0.96 -12.64
CA ARG A 340 14.71 0.27 -11.93
C ARG A 340 14.13 1.47 -12.64
N VAL A 341 13.58 2.40 -11.87
CA VAL A 341 13.06 3.70 -12.30
C VAL A 341 13.42 4.75 -11.27
N THR A 342 13.32 6.00 -11.64
CA THR A 342 13.50 7.11 -10.70
C THR A 342 12.15 7.75 -10.44
N ALA A 343 11.79 7.92 -9.16
CA ALA A 343 10.61 8.66 -8.74
C ALA A 343 11.04 10.02 -8.16
N ARG A 344 10.46 11.10 -8.64
CA ARG A 344 10.57 12.44 -8.06
C ARG A 344 9.28 12.71 -7.28
N LEU A 345 9.42 12.93 -5.98
CA LEU A 345 8.30 13.23 -5.09
C LEU A 345 8.24 14.74 -4.87
N ILE A 346 7.10 15.35 -5.12
CA ILE A 346 6.88 16.78 -4.96
C ILE A 346 6.46 17.04 -3.52
N LEU A 347 7.39 17.59 -2.72
CA LEU A 347 7.16 17.86 -1.30
C LEU A 347 6.38 19.15 -1.08
N GLU A 348 6.70 20.17 -1.87
CA GLU A 348 6.09 21.50 -1.73
C GLU A 348 6.16 22.25 -3.06
N THR A 349 5.08 22.89 -3.44
CA THR A 349 5.03 23.83 -4.56
C THR A 349 4.70 25.22 -4.01
N ARG A 350 5.60 26.20 -4.22
CA ARG A 350 5.38 27.60 -3.86
C ARG A 350 5.20 28.44 -5.12
N PRO A 351 4.00 28.88 -5.40
CA PRO A 351 3.75 29.70 -6.57
C PRO A 351 4.28 31.13 -6.39
N ASP A 352 4.71 31.75 -7.48
CA ASP A 352 5.04 33.17 -7.58
C ASP A 352 6.05 33.71 -6.55
N VAL A 353 7.11 32.94 -6.26
CA VAL A 353 8.19 33.37 -5.37
C VAL A 353 9.40 33.89 -6.12
N LEU A 354 10.19 34.78 -5.49
CA LEU A 354 11.50 35.16 -6.00
C LEU A 354 12.45 33.96 -5.79
N LYS A 355 13.09 33.52 -6.86
CA LYS A 355 14.02 32.40 -6.85
C LYS A 355 15.28 32.66 -7.64
N VAL A 356 16.33 31.98 -7.29
CA VAL A 356 17.62 32.04 -7.99
C VAL A 356 18.23 30.65 -8.06
N GLN A 357 19.07 30.42 -9.05
CA GLN A 357 19.78 29.17 -9.22
C GLN A 357 20.64 28.85 -7.98
N ARG A 358 20.52 27.62 -7.46
CA ARG A 358 21.30 27.12 -6.32
C ARG A 358 22.80 27.10 -6.65
N GLY A 359 23.61 27.51 -5.69
CA GLY A 359 25.05 27.50 -5.84
C GLY A 359 25.82 27.49 -4.53
N PRO A 360 27.16 27.38 -4.57
CA PRO A 360 28.03 27.39 -3.40
C PRO A 360 27.88 28.58 -2.46
N PHE A 361 27.35 29.72 -2.95
CA PHE A 361 27.12 30.94 -2.12
C PHE A 361 26.26 30.65 -0.88
N LEU A 362 25.38 29.66 -0.93
CA LEU A 362 24.53 29.25 0.21
C LEU A 362 25.33 28.65 1.39
N GLY A 363 26.46 27.99 1.10
CA GLY A 363 27.34 27.43 2.12
C GLY A 363 28.09 28.47 2.92
N ASN A 364 28.38 29.61 2.32
CA ASN A 364 29.13 30.70 2.93
C ASN A 364 28.18 31.71 3.58
N GLY A 365 28.31 31.93 4.88
CA GLY A 365 27.42 32.81 5.64
C GLY A 365 26.02 32.23 5.92
N ALA A 366 25.86 30.91 5.79
CA ALA A 366 24.61 30.21 6.01
C ALA A 366 23.40 30.75 5.20
N GLY A 367 23.62 31.18 3.95
CA GLY A 367 22.60 31.73 3.09
C GLY A 367 22.07 33.12 3.51
N ARG A 368 22.81 33.82 4.32
CA ARG A 368 22.42 35.16 4.83
C ARG A 368 22.98 36.32 4.05
N MET A 369 23.88 36.08 3.10
CA MET A 369 24.58 37.11 2.31
C MET A 369 24.64 36.70 0.85
N ALA A 370 24.42 37.66 -0.04
CA ALA A 370 24.67 37.55 -1.47
C ALA A 370 25.44 38.76 -1.99
N TYR A 371 26.12 38.60 -3.10
CA TYR A 371 26.77 39.69 -3.81
C TYR A 371 25.96 40.03 -5.06
N VAL A 372 25.36 41.22 -5.07
CA VAL A 372 24.59 41.75 -6.20
C VAL A 372 25.55 42.42 -7.18
N VAL A 373 25.51 42.01 -8.43
CA VAL A 373 26.36 42.52 -9.51
C VAL A 373 25.70 43.69 -10.18
N ASN A 374 26.34 44.86 -10.09
CA ASN A 374 25.89 46.06 -10.75
C ASN A 374 27.09 46.79 -11.40
N GLY A 375 27.07 46.97 -12.73
CA GLY A 375 28.04 47.75 -13.47
C GLY A 375 29.52 47.34 -13.29
N GLY A 376 29.82 46.04 -13.15
CA GLY A 376 31.17 45.49 -12.93
C GLY A 376 31.64 45.52 -11.49
N MET A 377 30.77 45.82 -10.54
CA MET A 377 31.02 45.78 -9.12
C MET A 377 30.03 44.82 -8.44
N ALA A 378 30.49 44.00 -7.53
CA ALA A 378 29.65 43.14 -6.71
C ALA A 378 29.54 43.76 -5.31
N VAL A 379 28.31 44.02 -4.86
CA VAL A 379 28.01 44.64 -3.58
C VAL A 379 27.40 43.60 -2.66
N LYS A 380 27.95 43.45 -1.48
CA LYS A 380 27.47 42.55 -0.44
C LYS A 380 26.13 43.03 0.11
N ARG A 381 25.14 42.14 0.14
CA ARG A 381 23.79 42.44 0.64
C ARG A 381 23.31 41.32 1.56
N PRO A 382 22.74 41.65 2.72
CA PRO A 382 22.09 40.66 3.54
C PRO A 382 20.82 40.16 2.85
N ILE A 383 20.64 38.80 2.85
CA ILE A 383 19.49 38.16 2.25
C ILE A 383 18.87 37.18 3.27
N LYS A 384 17.61 36.85 3.05
CA LYS A 384 16.94 35.76 3.75
C LYS A 384 16.46 34.75 2.71
N THR A 385 16.99 33.55 2.80
CA THR A 385 16.57 32.45 1.92
C THR A 385 15.44 31.65 2.57
N GLY A 386 14.59 31.06 1.74
CA GLY A 386 13.48 30.19 2.16
C GLY A 386 13.71 28.74 1.75
N SER A 387 12.69 28.13 1.17
CA SER A 387 12.72 26.76 0.68
C SER A 387 13.80 26.58 -0.39
N THR A 388 14.46 25.42 -0.35
CA THR A 388 15.55 25.10 -1.28
C THR A 388 15.17 23.84 -2.07
N SER A 389 15.20 23.95 -3.38
CA SER A 389 15.06 22.83 -4.32
C SER A 389 16.43 22.25 -4.70
N ILE A 390 16.44 21.23 -5.55
CA ILE A 390 17.68 20.66 -6.11
C ILE A 390 18.44 21.70 -6.92
N SER A 391 17.75 22.51 -7.73
CA SER A 391 18.32 23.47 -8.70
C SER A 391 18.18 24.94 -8.31
N GLU A 392 17.24 25.29 -7.43
CA GLU A 392 16.86 26.68 -7.13
C GLU A 392 16.68 26.88 -5.61
N VAL A 393 16.72 28.12 -5.19
CA VAL A 393 16.47 28.57 -3.81
C VAL A 393 15.57 29.79 -3.79
N GLU A 394 14.60 29.76 -2.89
CA GLU A 394 13.70 30.88 -2.63
C GLU A 394 14.43 32.03 -1.94
N ILE A 395 14.14 33.25 -2.37
CA ILE A 395 14.59 34.49 -1.72
C ILE A 395 13.37 35.15 -1.07
N ILE A 396 13.36 35.18 0.25
CA ILE A 396 12.26 35.78 1.02
C ILE A 396 12.44 37.32 1.07
N SER A 397 13.69 37.79 1.19
CA SER A 397 13.97 39.24 1.26
C SER A 397 15.43 39.52 0.97
N GLY A 398 15.71 40.78 0.58
CA GLY A 398 17.05 41.29 0.34
C GLY A 398 17.46 41.40 -1.14
N LEU A 399 16.67 40.81 -2.04
CA LEU A 399 16.88 40.92 -3.50
C LEU A 399 15.56 41.26 -4.20
N GLU A 400 15.71 41.90 -5.37
CA GLU A 400 14.61 42.26 -6.25
C GLU A 400 14.66 41.45 -7.55
N GLU A 401 13.52 41.39 -8.24
CA GLU A 401 13.41 40.71 -9.54
C GLU A 401 14.36 41.33 -10.57
N ASN A 402 14.96 40.50 -11.43
CA ASN A 402 15.96 40.87 -12.44
C ASN A 402 17.31 41.28 -11.84
N GLU A 403 17.54 41.25 -10.55
CA GLU A 403 18.89 41.46 -10.01
C GLU A 403 19.79 40.26 -10.31
N ARG A 404 21.04 40.53 -10.58
CA ARG A 404 22.05 39.48 -10.84
C ARG A 404 22.92 39.28 -9.63
N ILE A 405 23.01 38.06 -9.17
CA ILE A 405 23.83 37.72 -8.00
C ILE A 405 24.90 36.66 -8.35
N ILE A 406 25.97 36.68 -7.58
CA ILE A 406 27.03 35.69 -7.67
C ILE A 406 26.59 34.40 -6.96
N ILE A 407 26.52 33.29 -7.69
CA ILE A 407 26.15 32.00 -7.18
C ILE A 407 27.33 31.04 -6.96
N SER A 408 28.55 31.41 -7.40
CA SER A 408 29.78 30.65 -7.13
C SER A 408 30.24 30.84 -5.67
N ASP A 409 31.34 30.19 -5.30
CA ASP A 409 31.93 30.28 -3.97
C ASP A 409 32.40 31.71 -3.67
N ILE A 410 31.84 32.33 -2.65
CA ILE A 410 32.10 33.70 -2.19
C ILE A 410 33.13 33.75 -1.06
N ALA A 411 33.70 32.63 -0.63
CA ALA A 411 34.75 32.58 0.44
C ALA A 411 35.97 33.44 0.05
N ARG A 412 36.27 33.51 -1.24
CA ARG A 412 37.40 34.29 -1.78
C ARG A 412 37.21 35.81 -1.69
N PHE A 413 36.02 36.30 -1.37
CA PHE A 413 35.74 37.73 -1.24
C PHE A 413 36.13 38.28 0.14
N GLU A 414 36.66 37.39 1.03
CA GLU A 414 37.16 37.75 2.35
C GLU A 414 36.22 38.71 3.14
N ASN A 415 34.91 38.53 2.87
CA ASN A 415 33.86 39.33 3.49
C ASN A 415 33.83 40.83 3.08
N ALA A 416 34.57 41.24 2.01
CA ALA A 416 34.59 42.60 1.52
C ALA A 416 33.19 43.13 1.19
N GLU A 417 32.90 44.39 1.49
CA GLU A 417 31.60 45.00 1.17
C GLU A 417 31.42 45.25 -0.33
N ASN A 418 32.52 45.58 -1.02
CA ASN A 418 32.52 45.86 -2.44
C ASN A 418 33.67 45.13 -3.13
N VAL A 419 33.37 44.37 -4.18
CA VAL A 419 34.33 43.62 -4.99
C VAL A 419 34.29 44.06 -6.42
N LEU A 420 35.44 44.43 -7.00
CA LEU A 420 35.56 44.78 -8.38
C LEU A 420 35.73 43.52 -9.24
N LEU A 421 34.87 43.36 -10.24
CA LEU A 421 34.90 42.25 -11.20
C LEU A 421 35.71 42.73 -12.44
N ARG A 422 36.81 42.05 -12.71
CA ARG A 422 37.69 42.33 -13.89
C ARG A 422 37.60 41.23 -14.92
#